data_9c27e9a907c11374ffc4786e56551501
#
_entry.id   9c27e9a907c11374ffc4786e56551501
#
_cell.length_a   1.000
_cell.length_b   1.000
_cell.length_c   1.000
_cell.angle_alpha   90.00
_cell.angle_beta   90.00
_cell.angle_gamma   90.00
#
_symmetry.space_group_name_H-M   'P 1'
#
loop_
_entity.id
_entity.type
_entity.pdbx_description
1 polymer ?
#
loop_
_entity_poly.entity_id
_entity_poly.type
_entity_poly.pdbx_seq_one_letter_code
_entity_poly.pdbx_strand_id
1 'polypeptide(L)'
;MQTNKVAQKKVRTREEEDEMIYRGPQKRGDNTIFNMFSCLRSFFKELVANGVITSSPFQKYHGIVSENYGTTYYITLDERNIIADHDFSKSPSDALQRDIFIFQTLIGCRVSDLYRMTPKNIINGAIEYIASKTINSRAKVIRVPLNQRGLEILDRYKGQDPEGRIFPFISQQKYNVAIKRIFKECGITRLVTILNPTTGQEEQRPINEVASSHIARRTFVGNLYKKVKDPSLVGALSGHKYGSRAFARYREIDDDLKKEMIGYLD
;
A
#
# COMPACT_ATOMS: atom_id res chain seq x y z
N MET A 1 -34.47 -14.79 -37.50
CA MET A 1 -34.35 -13.34 -37.26
C MET A 1 -33.73 -13.15 -35.88
N GLN A 2 -32.42 -12.90 -35.83
CA GLN A 2 -31.69 -12.56 -34.63
C GLN A 2 -31.62 -11.04 -34.56
N THR A 3 -32.28 -10.44 -33.56
CA THR A 3 -32.23 -9.00 -33.32
C THR A 3 -30.98 -8.68 -32.48
N ASN A 4 -29.99 -8.06 -33.13
CA ASN A 4 -28.83 -7.45 -32.49
C ASN A 4 -29.30 -6.29 -31.58
N LYS A 5 -29.30 -6.49 -30.26
CA LYS A 5 -29.37 -5.38 -29.26
C LYS A 5 -28.00 -4.75 -29.14
N VAL A 6 -27.74 -3.74 -29.96
CA VAL A 6 -26.62 -2.80 -29.73
C VAL A 6 -26.92 -2.02 -28.46
N ALA A 7 -26.08 -2.19 -27.43
CA ALA A 7 -26.16 -1.41 -26.22
C ALA A 7 -25.88 0.06 -26.57
N GLN A 8 -26.91 0.90 -26.53
CA GLN A 8 -26.76 2.35 -26.68
C GLN A 8 -25.94 2.86 -25.50
N LYS A 9 -24.73 3.30 -25.76
CA LYS A 9 -23.92 4.07 -24.85
C LYS A 9 -24.64 5.38 -24.58
N LYS A 10 -25.12 5.58 -23.31
CA LYS A 10 -25.75 6.83 -22.90
C LYS A 10 -24.74 7.96 -23.14
N VAL A 11 -24.98 8.78 -24.16
CA VAL A 11 -24.17 9.98 -24.41
C VAL A 11 -24.50 10.96 -23.28
N ARG A 12 -23.51 11.30 -22.48
CA ARG A 12 -23.64 12.31 -21.42
C ARG A 12 -23.83 13.68 -22.08
N THR A 13 -24.68 14.51 -21.50
CA THR A 13 -24.85 15.88 -21.95
C THR A 13 -23.58 16.69 -21.62
N ARG A 14 -23.31 17.74 -22.40
CA ARG A 14 -22.15 18.63 -22.21
C ARG A 14 -22.15 19.26 -20.81
N GLU A 15 -23.35 19.53 -20.26
CA GLU A 15 -23.53 20.03 -18.89
C GLU A 15 -23.13 18.98 -17.81
N GLU A 16 -23.43 17.70 -18.02
CA GLU A 16 -22.99 16.62 -17.10
C GLU A 16 -21.47 16.38 -17.17
N GLU A 17 -20.84 16.66 -18.31
CA GLU A 17 -19.38 16.63 -18.46
C GLU A 17 -18.73 17.86 -17.81
N ASP A 18 -19.32 19.04 -17.94
CA ASP A 18 -18.83 20.28 -17.34
C ASP A 18 -19.01 20.29 -15.80
N GLU A 19 -20.08 19.73 -15.23
CA GLU A 19 -20.25 19.53 -13.79
C GLU A 19 -19.22 18.54 -13.22
N MET A 20 -18.79 17.55 -14.01
CA MET A 20 -17.77 16.59 -13.59
C MET A 20 -16.34 17.17 -13.65
N ILE A 21 -16.11 18.19 -14.46
CA ILE A 21 -14.78 18.84 -14.64
C ILE A 21 -14.56 19.93 -13.59
N TYR A 22 -15.61 20.66 -13.19
CA TYR A 22 -15.50 21.71 -12.19
C TYR A 22 -15.66 21.19 -10.76
N ARG A 23 -14.71 20.41 -10.30
CA ARG A 23 -14.50 20.30 -8.85
C ARG A 23 -13.77 21.54 -8.40
N GLY A 24 -14.49 22.48 -7.79
CA GLY A 24 -13.90 23.65 -7.18
C GLY A 24 -12.66 23.34 -6.35
N PRO A 25 -11.81 24.31 -6.04
CA PRO A 25 -10.56 24.09 -5.35
C PRO A 25 -10.81 23.35 -4.02
N GLN A 26 -10.27 22.14 -3.89
CA GLN A 26 -10.38 21.36 -2.68
C GLN A 26 -9.17 21.63 -1.77
N LYS A 27 -9.42 21.78 -0.47
CA LYS A 27 -8.37 21.92 0.53
C LYS A 27 -7.39 20.75 0.41
N ARG A 28 -6.11 21.05 0.31
CA ARG A 28 -5.05 20.05 0.31
C ARG A 28 -4.68 19.70 1.74
N GLY A 29 -4.40 18.43 2.00
CA GLY A 29 -3.90 17.99 3.30
C GLY A 29 -2.43 18.42 3.51
N ASP A 30 -2.03 18.54 4.77
CA ASP A 30 -0.73 19.05 5.20
C ASP A 30 0.44 18.31 4.56
N ASN A 31 0.38 16.98 4.45
CA ASN A 31 1.42 16.19 3.78
C ASN A 31 1.57 16.50 2.30
N THR A 32 0.47 16.84 1.61
CA THR A 32 0.52 17.26 0.21
C THR A 32 1.20 18.62 0.09
N ILE A 33 0.83 19.57 0.96
CA ILE A 33 1.43 20.90 1.04
C ILE A 33 2.92 20.78 1.36
N PHE A 34 3.29 20.00 2.39
CA PHE A 34 4.68 19.74 2.76
C PHE A 34 5.50 19.20 1.58
N ASN A 35 4.98 18.21 0.84
CA ASN A 35 5.67 17.64 -0.31
C ASN A 35 5.85 18.67 -1.44
N MET A 36 4.85 19.50 -1.73
CA MET A 36 4.96 20.57 -2.72
C MET A 36 6.06 21.57 -2.35
N PHE A 37 6.08 22.02 -1.09
CA PHE A 37 7.14 22.91 -0.61
C PHE A 37 8.50 22.23 -0.58
N SER A 38 8.59 20.95 -0.29
CA SER A 38 9.85 20.19 -0.33
C SER A 38 10.42 20.12 -1.75
N CYS A 39 9.57 19.96 -2.76
CA CYS A 39 9.98 20.03 -4.17
C CYS A 39 10.51 21.44 -4.52
N LEU A 40 9.78 22.49 -4.14
CA LEU A 40 10.20 23.88 -4.37
C LEU A 40 11.51 24.20 -3.66
N ARG A 41 11.67 23.78 -2.41
CA ARG A 41 12.96 23.96 -1.69
C ARG A 41 14.13 23.28 -2.40
N SER A 42 13.91 22.05 -2.90
CA SER A 42 14.93 21.33 -3.64
C SER A 42 15.30 22.06 -4.94
N PHE A 43 14.30 22.57 -5.66
CA PHE A 43 14.52 23.35 -6.87
C PHE A 43 15.33 24.63 -6.60
N PHE A 44 14.93 25.43 -5.60
CA PHE A 44 15.67 26.65 -5.26
C PHE A 44 17.08 26.36 -4.73
N LYS A 45 17.27 25.23 -4.01
CA LYS A 45 18.59 24.79 -3.58
C LYS A 45 19.49 24.51 -4.79
N GLU A 46 18.96 23.88 -5.83
CA GLU A 46 19.68 23.60 -7.06
C GLU A 46 20.04 24.88 -7.81
N LEU A 47 19.13 25.87 -7.89
CA LEU A 47 19.42 27.16 -8.50
C LEU A 47 20.56 27.92 -7.79
N VAL A 48 20.60 27.85 -6.45
CA VAL A 48 21.71 28.43 -5.67
C VAL A 48 23.01 27.68 -5.94
N ALA A 49 22.99 26.34 -5.95
CA ALA A 49 24.17 25.51 -6.19
C ALA A 49 24.77 25.72 -7.57
N ASN A 50 23.93 26.01 -8.57
CA ASN A 50 24.39 26.32 -9.95
C ASN A 50 24.65 27.80 -10.19
N GLY A 51 24.64 28.66 -9.16
CA GLY A 51 24.93 30.08 -9.26
C GLY A 51 23.91 30.92 -10.02
N VAL A 52 22.70 30.38 -10.29
CA VAL A 52 21.61 31.07 -11.01
C VAL A 52 20.99 32.17 -10.14
N ILE A 53 20.93 31.92 -8.84
CA ILE A 53 20.49 32.88 -7.81
C ILE A 53 21.45 32.88 -6.64
N THR A 54 21.54 33.98 -5.92
CA THR A 54 22.48 34.13 -4.80
C THR A 54 21.95 33.54 -3.49
N SER A 55 20.62 33.47 -3.32
CA SER A 55 20.00 32.95 -2.09
C SER A 55 18.63 32.34 -2.37
N SER A 56 18.25 31.34 -1.59
CA SER A 56 16.93 30.73 -1.66
C SER A 56 15.88 31.57 -0.92
N PRO A 57 14.67 31.81 -1.47
CA PRO A 57 13.58 32.48 -0.75
C PRO A 57 13.16 31.73 0.53
N PHE A 58 13.51 30.44 0.64
CA PHE A 58 13.25 29.61 1.82
C PHE A 58 14.24 29.78 2.97
N GLN A 59 15.29 30.58 2.83
CA GLN A 59 16.22 30.85 3.95
C GLN A 59 15.56 31.58 5.11
N LYS A 60 14.62 32.46 4.80
CA LYS A 60 13.90 33.28 5.79
C LYS A 60 12.47 32.81 6.07
N TYR A 61 11.99 31.81 5.33
CA TYR A 61 10.61 31.32 5.48
C TYR A 61 10.56 29.98 6.21
N HIS A 62 10.03 29.99 7.43
CA HIS A 62 9.94 28.82 8.32
C HIS A 62 8.51 28.31 8.52
N GLY A 63 7.51 28.99 8.00
CA GLY A 63 6.07 28.74 8.24
C GLY A 63 5.47 27.56 7.44
N ILE A 64 6.23 26.49 7.19
CA ILE A 64 5.74 25.35 6.43
C ILE A 64 5.20 24.30 7.39
N VAL A 65 4.00 23.79 7.08
CA VAL A 65 3.40 22.63 7.77
C VAL A 65 4.39 21.46 7.79
N SER A 66 4.43 20.76 8.92
CA SER A 66 5.21 19.53 9.07
C SER A 66 4.44 18.32 8.54
N GLU A 67 5.17 17.27 8.17
CA GLU A 67 4.55 15.98 7.87
C GLU A 67 3.82 15.44 9.12
N ASN A 68 2.56 15.10 8.95
CA ASN A 68 1.77 14.42 9.96
C ASN A 68 1.20 13.13 9.39
N TYR A 69 1.51 12.03 10.04
CA TYR A 69 1.09 10.70 9.63
C TYR A 69 0.33 10.06 10.80
N GLY A 70 -0.92 9.72 10.61
CA GLY A 70 -1.71 9.01 11.60
C GLY A 70 -1.16 7.63 11.94
N THR A 71 -1.79 7.01 12.92
CA THR A 71 -1.49 5.65 13.39
C THR A 71 -1.53 4.64 12.23
N THR A 72 -0.58 3.75 12.18
CA THR A 72 -0.54 2.71 11.17
C THR A 72 -1.45 1.56 11.58
N TYR A 73 -2.37 1.15 10.76
CA TYR A 73 -3.23 -0.02 10.97
C TYR A 73 -2.91 -1.13 9.96
N TYR A 74 -3.10 -2.38 10.39
CA TYR A 74 -2.95 -3.59 9.58
C TYR A 74 -3.87 -4.68 10.11
N ILE A 75 -4.03 -5.79 9.39
CA ILE A 75 -4.83 -6.92 9.84
C ILE A 75 -3.96 -7.93 10.58
N THR A 76 -4.57 -8.61 11.55
CA THR A 76 -3.94 -9.70 12.29
C THR A 76 -3.75 -10.93 11.40
N LEU A 77 -3.01 -11.94 11.88
CA LEU A 77 -2.88 -13.22 11.16
C LEU A 77 -4.22 -13.96 11.10
N ASP A 78 -5.06 -13.84 12.13
CA ASP A 78 -6.38 -14.46 12.16
C ASP A 78 -7.32 -13.81 11.15
N GLU A 79 -7.39 -12.46 11.12
CA GLU A 79 -8.15 -11.72 10.11
C GLU A 79 -7.68 -12.06 8.68
N ARG A 80 -6.36 -12.18 8.47
CA ARG A 80 -5.80 -12.62 7.19
C ARG A 80 -6.25 -14.05 6.82
N ASN A 81 -6.27 -14.97 7.78
CA ASN A 81 -6.69 -16.34 7.55
C ASN A 81 -8.20 -16.41 7.27
N ILE A 82 -9.03 -15.65 7.97
CA ILE A 82 -10.47 -15.51 7.65
C ILE A 82 -10.65 -15.10 6.18
N ILE A 83 -9.89 -14.10 5.71
CA ILE A 83 -9.94 -13.65 4.31
C ILE A 83 -9.46 -14.78 3.36
N ALA A 84 -8.36 -15.46 3.71
CA ALA A 84 -7.79 -16.50 2.87
C ALA A 84 -8.70 -17.71 2.68
N ASP A 85 -9.42 -18.08 3.73
CA ASP A 85 -10.20 -19.30 3.79
C ASP A 85 -11.70 -19.05 3.45
N HIS A 86 -12.09 -17.77 3.23
CA HIS A 86 -13.45 -17.42 2.82
C HIS A 86 -13.80 -17.97 1.43
N ASP A 87 -15.00 -18.51 1.29
CA ASP A 87 -15.49 -19.06 0.02
C ASP A 87 -15.97 -17.97 -0.94
N PHE A 88 -15.20 -17.74 -1.98
CA PHE A 88 -15.54 -16.87 -3.11
C PHE A 88 -15.94 -17.66 -4.38
N SER A 89 -16.42 -18.90 -4.27
CA SER A 89 -16.77 -19.73 -5.43
C SER A 89 -17.81 -19.07 -6.34
N LYS A 90 -18.69 -18.25 -5.78
CA LYS A 90 -19.70 -17.47 -6.52
C LYS A 90 -19.14 -16.22 -7.21
N SER A 91 -17.93 -15.80 -6.89
CA SER A 91 -17.26 -14.62 -7.45
C SER A 91 -15.79 -14.92 -7.80
N PRO A 92 -15.51 -15.60 -8.92
CA PRO A 92 -14.14 -15.96 -9.31
C PRO A 92 -13.19 -14.74 -9.42
N SER A 93 -13.73 -13.58 -9.79
CA SER A 93 -12.94 -12.35 -9.82
C SER A 93 -12.50 -11.92 -8.44
N ASP A 94 -13.33 -12.06 -7.41
CA ASP A 94 -12.97 -11.73 -6.03
C ASP A 94 -12.06 -12.78 -5.43
N ALA A 95 -12.26 -14.06 -5.77
CA ALA A 95 -11.33 -15.14 -5.41
C ALA A 95 -9.90 -14.83 -5.88
N LEU A 96 -9.74 -14.42 -7.15
CA LEU A 96 -8.45 -14.00 -7.69
C LEU A 96 -7.86 -12.79 -6.93
N GLN A 97 -8.65 -11.74 -6.71
CA GLN A 97 -8.15 -10.55 -6.02
C GLN A 97 -7.84 -10.83 -4.54
N ARG A 98 -8.59 -11.71 -3.88
CA ARG A 98 -8.32 -12.25 -2.55
C ARG A 98 -6.96 -12.95 -2.54
N ASP A 99 -6.71 -13.85 -3.48
CA ASP A 99 -5.46 -14.61 -3.55
C ASP A 99 -4.25 -13.71 -3.83
N ILE A 100 -4.40 -12.72 -4.71
CA ILE A 100 -3.36 -11.70 -4.94
C ILE A 100 -3.08 -10.92 -3.65
N PHE A 101 -4.13 -10.52 -2.90
CA PHE A 101 -3.98 -9.82 -1.64
C PHE A 101 -3.28 -10.69 -0.59
N ILE A 102 -3.69 -11.95 -0.44
CA ILE A 102 -3.04 -12.89 0.48
C ILE A 102 -1.57 -13.09 0.10
N PHE A 103 -1.27 -13.32 -1.18
CA PHE A 103 0.11 -13.43 -1.65
C PHE A 103 0.91 -12.17 -1.32
N GLN A 104 0.37 -10.98 -1.54
CA GLN A 104 1.03 -9.73 -1.20
C GLN A 104 1.29 -9.61 0.31
N THR A 105 0.40 -10.15 1.19
CA THR A 105 0.65 -10.21 2.64
C THR A 105 1.75 -11.17 3.04
N LEU A 106 2.09 -12.16 2.19
CA LEU A 106 3.14 -13.14 2.45
C LEU A 106 4.53 -12.65 2.02
N ILE A 107 4.61 -11.74 1.05
CA ILE A 107 5.89 -11.23 0.55
C ILE A 107 6.16 -9.76 0.90
N GLY A 108 5.16 -9.03 1.37
CA GLY A 108 5.30 -7.66 1.88
C GLY A 108 5.74 -6.61 0.87
N CYS A 109 5.68 -6.89 -0.44
CA CYS A 109 6.10 -5.96 -1.48
C CYS A 109 5.09 -4.80 -1.68
N ARG A 110 5.52 -3.72 -2.35
CA ARG A 110 4.61 -2.69 -2.82
C ARG A 110 3.82 -3.21 -4.02
N VAL A 111 2.60 -2.71 -4.20
CA VAL A 111 1.76 -3.09 -5.36
C VAL A 111 2.45 -2.79 -6.70
N SER A 112 3.18 -1.70 -6.81
CA SER A 112 3.97 -1.36 -8.01
C SER A 112 5.07 -2.37 -8.29
N ASP A 113 5.66 -2.97 -7.28
CA ASP A 113 6.66 -4.02 -7.43
C ASP A 113 5.98 -5.36 -7.79
N LEU A 114 4.87 -5.70 -7.12
CA LEU A 114 4.07 -6.89 -7.38
C LEU A 114 3.62 -6.97 -8.85
N TYR A 115 3.10 -5.86 -9.39
CA TYR A 115 2.55 -5.78 -10.75
C TYR A 115 3.59 -5.94 -11.86
N ARG A 116 4.88 -5.89 -11.52
CA ARG A 116 5.98 -6.12 -12.47
C ARG A 116 6.61 -7.50 -12.34
N MET A 117 6.15 -8.29 -11.36
CA MET A 117 6.72 -9.63 -11.15
C MET A 117 6.30 -10.58 -12.25
N THR A 118 7.28 -11.32 -12.72
CA THR A 118 7.15 -12.40 -13.69
C THR A 118 7.65 -13.72 -13.08
N PRO A 119 7.44 -14.86 -13.70
CA PRO A 119 7.99 -16.13 -13.23
C PRO A 119 9.53 -16.12 -13.04
N LYS A 120 10.25 -15.22 -13.73
CA LYS A 120 11.70 -15.04 -13.55
C LYS A 120 12.09 -14.52 -12.15
N ASN A 121 11.15 -13.93 -11.43
CA ASN A 121 11.35 -13.48 -10.06
C ASN A 121 11.23 -14.61 -9.03
N ILE A 122 10.81 -15.81 -9.44
CA ILE A 122 10.69 -16.98 -8.57
C ILE A 122 11.97 -17.81 -8.69
N ILE A 123 12.83 -17.73 -7.68
CA ILE A 123 14.15 -18.36 -7.67
C ILE A 123 14.31 -19.22 -6.42
N ASN A 124 14.51 -20.51 -6.60
CA ASN A 124 14.74 -21.47 -5.51
C ASN A 124 13.73 -21.31 -4.34
N GLY A 125 12.43 -21.32 -4.65
CA GLY A 125 11.36 -21.22 -3.66
C GLY A 125 11.23 -19.86 -2.96
N ALA A 126 11.79 -18.79 -3.53
CA ALA A 126 11.71 -17.44 -3.03
C ALA A 126 11.33 -16.45 -4.14
N ILE A 127 10.73 -15.31 -3.77
CA ILE A 127 10.60 -14.16 -4.65
C ILE A 127 11.84 -13.28 -4.51
N GLU A 128 12.45 -12.96 -5.65
CA GLU A 128 13.58 -12.00 -5.72
C GLU A 128 13.23 -10.81 -6.61
N TYR A 129 13.42 -9.60 -6.09
CA TYR A 129 13.16 -8.37 -6.84
C TYR A 129 13.96 -7.19 -6.32
N ILE A 130 14.11 -6.16 -7.16
CA ILE A 130 14.64 -4.86 -6.77
C ILE A 130 13.46 -3.88 -6.68
N ALA A 131 13.29 -3.24 -5.53
CA ALA A 131 12.20 -2.29 -5.33
C ALA A 131 12.38 -1.06 -6.22
N SER A 132 11.33 -0.70 -6.99
CA SER A 132 11.35 0.41 -7.94
C SER A 132 11.76 1.74 -7.33
N LYS A 133 11.33 2.01 -6.11
CA LYS A 133 11.65 3.26 -5.41
C LYS A 133 13.16 3.44 -5.11
N THR A 134 13.94 2.37 -5.14
CA THR A 134 15.36 2.39 -4.78
C THR A 134 16.30 2.02 -5.93
N ILE A 135 15.77 1.74 -7.11
CA ILE A 135 16.55 1.27 -8.27
C ILE A 135 17.64 2.26 -8.69
N ASN A 136 17.37 3.56 -8.55
CA ASN A 136 18.31 4.64 -8.95
C ASN A 136 19.25 5.09 -7.82
N SER A 137 19.12 4.56 -6.60
CA SER A 137 19.92 5.05 -5.47
C SER A 137 20.93 4.01 -4.94
N ARG A 138 20.50 2.84 -4.58
CA ARG A 138 21.33 1.68 -4.21
C ARG A 138 20.45 0.46 -4.42
N ALA A 139 20.48 -0.11 -5.59
CA ALA A 139 19.75 -1.31 -5.94
C ALA A 139 20.15 -2.46 -5.00
N LYS A 140 19.24 -2.86 -4.10
CA LYS A 140 19.41 -4.02 -3.24
C LYS A 140 18.36 -5.05 -3.63
N VAL A 141 18.81 -6.26 -3.90
CA VAL A 141 17.91 -7.40 -4.11
C VAL A 141 17.20 -7.71 -2.80
N ILE A 142 15.89 -7.78 -2.86
CA ILE A 142 15.03 -8.26 -1.78
C ILE A 142 14.69 -9.69 -2.11
N ARG A 143 15.00 -10.60 -1.20
CA ARG A 143 14.68 -12.02 -1.30
C ARG A 143 13.72 -12.40 -0.18
N VAL A 144 12.55 -12.92 -0.54
CA VAL A 144 11.52 -13.36 0.41
C VAL A 144 11.21 -14.82 0.13
N PRO A 145 11.60 -15.75 1.03
CA PRO A 145 11.22 -17.16 0.92
C PRO A 145 9.71 -17.31 0.91
N LEU A 146 9.19 -18.18 0.07
CA LEU A 146 7.78 -18.48 -0.02
C LEU A 146 7.42 -19.63 0.91
N ASN A 147 6.35 -19.48 1.65
CA ASN A 147 5.72 -20.57 2.38
C ASN A 147 4.82 -21.40 1.45
N GLN A 148 4.32 -22.51 1.93
CA GLN A 148 3.49 -23.44 1.16
C GLN A 148 2.27 -22.74 0.52
N ARG A 149 1.55 -21.88 1.29
CA ARG A 149 0.39 -21.11 0.78
C ARG A 149 0.78 -20.19 -0.38
N GLY A 150 1.94 -19.54 -0.31
CA GLY A 150 2.44 -18.69 -1.38
C GLY A 150 2.74 -19.47 -2.67
N LEU A 151 3.31 -20.67 -2.54
CA LEU A 151 3.57 -21.56 -3.68
C LEU A 151 2.27 -22.07 -4.31
N GLU A 152 1.30 -22.47 -3.52
CA GLU A 152 -0.03 -22.92 -4.00
C GLU A 152 -0.78 -21.81 -4.75
N ILE A 153 -0.73 -20.58 -4.25
CA ILE A 153 -1.35 -19.44 -4.94
C ILE A 153 -0.65 -19.18 -6.28
N LEU A 154 0.69 -19.22 -6.33
CA LEU A 154 1.41 -19.04 -7.60
C LEU A 154 1.10 -20.14 -8.61
N ASP A 155 1.02 -21.38 -8.19
CA ASP A 155 0.74 -22.52 -9.05
C ASP A 155 -0.69 -22.43 -9.63
N ARG A 156 -1.66 -22.02 -8.82
CA ARG A 156 -3.07 -21.82 -9.23
C ARG A 156 -3.23 -20.88 -10.40
N TYR A 157 -2.44 -19.81 -10.48
CA TYR A 157 -2.55 -18.76 -11.49
C TYR A 157 -1.43 -18.77 -12.53
N LYS A 158 -0.59 -19.80 -12.51
CA LYS A 158 0.53 -19.95 -13.44
C LYS A 158 0.09 -19.88 -14.89
N GLY A 159 0.71 -18.98 -15.65
CA GLY A 159 0.46 -18.83 -17.09
C GLY A 159 -0.90 -18.23 -17.47
N GLN A 160 -1.67 -17.71 -16.53
CA GLN A 160 -2.99 -17.13 -16.81
C GLN A 160 -2.93 -15.65 -17.21
N ASP A 161 -1.80 -14.96 -16.99
CA ASP A 161 -1.67 -13.56 -17.39
C ASP A 161 -1.16 -13.43 -18.83
N PRO A 162 -1.87 -12.70 -19.70
CA PRO A 162 -1.47 -12.56 -21.11
C PRO A 162 -0.16 -11.77 -21.29
N GLU A 163 0.24 -10.96 -20.32
CA GLU A 163 1.50 -10.21 -20.33
C GLU A 163 2.67 -10.99 -19.69
N GLY A 164 2.44 -12.26 -19.30
CA GLY A 164 3.46 -13.13 -18.72
C GLY A 164 3.86 -12.77 -17.28
N ARG A 165 3.03 -12.05 -16.55
CA ARG A 165 3.22 -11.77 -15.11
C ARG A 165 2.78 -12.96 -14.25
N ILE A 166 3.10 -12.91 -12.96
CA ILE A 166 2.73 -13.99 -12.02
C ILE A 166 1.22 -14.11 -11.76
N PHE A 167 0.46 -13.02 -11.97
CA PHE A 167 -1.00 -12.99 -11.84
C PHE A 167 -1.65 -12.13 -12.93
N PRO A 168 -2.91 -12.42 -13.34
CA PRO A 168 -3.69 -11.56 -14.22
C PRO A 168 -4.19 -10.32 -13.46
N PHE A 169 -3.37 -9.28 -13.40
CA PHE A 169 -3.65 -8.08 -12.66
C PHE A 169 -4.69 -7.16 -13.32
N ILE A 170 -5.53 -6.55 -12.51
CA ILE A 170 -6.39 -5.42 -12.88
C ILE A 170 -5.71 -4.10 -12.49
N SER A 171 -6.29 -2.94 -12.85
CA SER A 171 -5.72 -1.66 -12.42
C SER A 171 -5.67 -1.54 -10.89
N GLN A 172 -4.70 -0.79 -10.37
CA GLN A 172 -4.53 -0.61 -8.92
C GLN A 172 -5.78 -0.01 -8.26
N GLN A 173 -6.49 0.88 -8.96
CA GLN A 173 -7.74 1.46 -8.46
C GLN A 173 -8.82 0.38 -8.29
N LYS A 174 -9.03 -0.47 -9.30
CA LYS A 174 -9.97 -1.60 -9.23
C LYS A 174 -9.56 -2.60 -8.16
N TYR A 175 -8.26 -2.88 -8.00
CA TYR A 175 -7.74 -3.76 -6.97
C TYR A 175 -8.04 -3.21 -5.55
N ASN A 176 -7.83 -1.91 -5.31
CA ASN A 176 -8.18 -1.31 -4.03
C ASN A 176 -9.69 -1.36 -3.74
N VAL A 177 -10.54 -1.21 -4.76
CA VAL A 177 -12.00 -1.39 -4.60
C VAL A 177 -12.34 -2.85 -4.26
N ALA A 178 -11.71 -3.82 -4.92
CA ALA A 178 -11.90 -5.24 -4.63
C ALA A 178 -11.47 -5.59 -3.20
N ILE A 179 -10.33 -5.10 -2.73
CA ILE A 179 -9.88 -5.30 -1.33
C ILE A 179 -10.94 -4.82 -0.34
N LYS A 180 -11.51 -3.63 -0.53
CA LYS A 180 -12.56 -3.10 0.34
C LYS A 180 -13.79 -4.00 0.38
N ARG A 181 -14.23 -4.50 -0.77
CA ARG A 181 -15.36 -5.41 -0.91
C ARG A 181 -15.07 -6.76 -0.22
N ILE A 182 -13.91 -7.35 -0.48
CA ILE A 182 -13.44 -8.59 0.14
C ILE A 182 -13.44 -8.47 1.67
N PHE A 183 -12.87 -7.41 2.21
CA PHE A 183 -12.85 -7.18 3.66
C PHE A 183 -14.26 -7.11 4.25
N LYS A 184 -15.16 -6.38 3.57
CA LYS A 184 -16.56 -6.27 4.00
C LYS A 184 -17.26 -7.63 3.98
N GLU A 185 -17.08 -8.41 2.93
CA GLU A 185 -17.71 -9.73 2.76
C GLU A 185 -17.17 -10.74 3.78
N CYS A 186 -15.88 -10.69 4.11
CA CYS A 186 -15.28 -11.51 5.17
C CYS A 186 -15.55 -11.00 6.59
N GLY A 187 -16.37 -9.96 6.79
CA GLY A 187 -16.69 -9.42 8.11
C GLY A 187 -15.55 -8.64 8.79
N ILE A 188 -14.48 -8.30 8.06
CA ILE A 188 -13.37 -7.52 8.60
C ILE A 188 -13.73 -6.03 8.57
N THR A 189 -14.49 -5.60 9.58
CA THR A 189 -15.11 -4.26 9.63
C THR A 189 -14.81 -3.48 10.91
N ARG A 190 -13.87 -3.95 11.75
CA ARG A 190 -13.51 -3.24 12.99
C ARG A 190 -13.07 -1.81 12.72
N LEU A 191 -13.27 -0.95 13.70
CA LEU A 191 -12.84 0.44 13.64
C LEU A 191 -11.32 0.55 13.75
N VAL A 192 -10.76 1.46 12.97
CA VAL A 192 -9.35 1.87 13.03
C VAL A 192 -9.27 3.38 13.08
N THR A 193 -8.32 3.89 13.87
CA THR A 193 -8.05 5.32 13.91
C THR A 193 -7.22 5.73 12.70
N ILE A 194 -7.69 6.71 11.96
CA ILE A 194 -6.99 7.30 10.83
C ILE A 194 -6.85 8.81 11.02
N LEU A 195 -5.82 9.39 10.43
CA LEU A 195 -5.70 10.83 10.31
C LEU A 195 -6.43 11.28 9.05
N ASN A 196 -7.45 12.11 9.20
CA ASN A 196 -8.11 12.72 8.05
C ASN A 196 -7.15 13.70 7.35
N PRO A 197 -6.79 13.47 6.08
CA PRO A 197 -5.76 14.26 5.42
C PRO A 197 -6.18 15.72 5.16
N THR A 198 -7.48 16.02 5.22
CA THR A 198 -8.03 17.35 4.94
C THR A 198 -8.18 18.19 6.20
N THR A 199 -8.64 17.58 7.29
CA THR A 199 -8.87 18.27 8.57
C THR A 199 -7.66 18.20 9.51
N GLY A 200 -6.76 17.22 9.32
CA GLY A 200 -5.66 16.95 10.22
C GLY A 200 -6.09 16.33 11.56
N GLN A 201 -7.36 15.92 11.70
CA GLN A 201 -7.90 15.34 12.92
C GLN A 201 -7.96 13.81 12.82
N GLU A 202 -7.87 13.15 13.95
CA GLU A 202 -8.10 11.71 14.03
C GLU A 202 -9.59 11.41 13.94
N GLU A 203 -9.93 10.38 13.17
CA GLU A 203 -11.27 9.84 13.03
C GLU A 203 -11.25 8.31 13.07
N GLN A 204 -12.31 7.71 13.55
CA GLN A 204 -12.47 6.26 13.50
C GLN A 204 -13.30 5.86 12.28
N ARG A 205 -12.74 4.94 11.49
CA ARG A 205 -13.39 4.41 10.28
C ARG A 205 -13.33 2.89 10.25
N PRO A 206 -14.35 2.21 9.72
CA PRO A 206 -14.28 0.78 9.45
C PRO A 206 -13.08 0.45 8.54
N ILE A 207 -12.29 -0.57 8.92
CA ILE A 207 -11.07 -0.92 8.20
C ILE A 207 -11.32 -1.27 6.73
N ASN A 208 -12.46 -1.89 6.41
CA ASN A 208 -12.86 -2.19 5.03
C ASN A 208 -13.07 -0.92 4.16
N GLU A 209 -13.42 0.22 4.75
CA GLU A 209 -13.59 1.46 3.99
C GLU A 209 -12.26 2.15 3.64
N VAL A 210 -11.25 1.92 4.45
CA VAL A 210 -9.92 2.55 4.31
C VAL A 210 -8.86 1.58 3.82
N ALA A 211 -9.20 0.29 3.64
CA ALA A 211 -8.30 -0.74 3.13
C ALA A 211 -7.83 -0.43 1.71
N SER A 212 -6.58 -0.77 1.45
CA SER A 212 -5.94 -0.66 0.14
C SER A 212 -4.81 -1.70 0.03
N SER A 213 -4.24 -1.85 -1.15
CA SER A 213 -3.08 -2.73 -1.38
C SER A 213 -1.89 -2.48 -0.42
N HIS A 214 -1.80 -1.27 0.14
CA HIS A 214 -0.75 -0.95 1.10
C HIS A 214 -0.94 -1.65 2.46
N ILE A 215 -2.18 -2.01 2.82
CA ILE A 215 -2.45 -2.75 4.05
C ILE A 215 -1.82 -4.15 4.02
N ALA A 216 -1.71 -4.78 2.84
CA ALA A 216 -1.04 -6.08 2.71
C ALA A 216 0.43 -6.00 3.16
N ARG A 217 1.16 -4.98 2.72
CA ARG A 217 2.53 -4.74 3.17
C ARG A 217 2.62 -4.39 4.65
N ARG A 218 1.69 -3.59 5.16
CA ARG A 218 1.61 -3.28 6.59
C ARG A 218 1.36 -4.54 7.41
N THR A 219 0.49 -5.43 6.95
CA THR A 219 0.21 -6.73 7.57
C THR A 219 1.45 -7.62 7.65
N PHE A 220 2.21 -7.71 6.55
CA PHE A 220 3.48 -8.43 6.54
C PHE A 220 4.45 -7.89 7.60
N VAL A 221 4.71 -6.58 7.57
CA VAL A 221 5.70 -5.96 8.46
C VAL A 221 5.24 -5.99 9.91
N GLY A 222 3.98 -5.63 10.19
CA GLY A 222 3.45 -5.57 11.56
C GLY A 222 3.44 -6.93 12.25
N ASN A 223 2.92 -7.98 11.58
CA ASN A 223 2.88 -9.31 12.17
C ASN A 223 4.28 -9.96 12.32
N LEU A 224 5.19 -9.72 11.36
CA LEU A 224 6.58 -10.19 11.51
C LEU A 224 7.27 -9.47 12.66
N TYR A 225 7.10 -8.16 12.77
CA TYR A 225 7.75 -7.40 13.83
C TYR A 225 7.26 -7.82 15.23
N LYS A 226 5.96 -8.11 15.38
CA LYS A 226 5.41 -8.68 16.63
C LYS A 226 6.14 -9.96 17.07
N LYS A 227 6.47 -10.82 16.12
CA LYS A 227 7.11 -12.14 16.41
C LYS A 227 8.62 -12.05 16.55
N VAL A 228 9.29 -11.32 15.65
CA VAL A 228 10.75 -11.31 15.56
C VAL A 228 11.38 -10.23 16.41
N LYS A 229 10.67 -9.10 16.63
CA LYS A 229 11.12 -7.91 17.42
C LYS A 229 12.45 -7.30 16.93
N ASP A 230 12.96 -7.74 15.76
CA ASP A 230 14.18 -7.21 15.13
C ASP A 230 13.83 -6.40 13.86
N PRO A 231 13.96 -5.05 13.91
CA PRO A 231 13.70 -4.21 12.76
C PRO A 231 14.62 -4.43 11.58
N SER A 232 15.84 -4.94 11.80
CA SER A 232 16.82 -5.15 10.74
C SER A 232 16.43 -6.36 9.90
N LEU A 233 16.02 -7.46 10.53
CA LEU A 233 15.57 -8.67 9.85
C LEU A 233 14.28 -8.44 9.08
N VAL A 234 13.28 -7.82 9.71
CA VAL A 234 12.02 -7.48 9.03
C VAL A 234 12.24 -6.46 7.92
N GLY A 235 13.17 -5.50 8.12
CA GLY A 235 13.60 -4.53 7.12
C GLY A 235 14.25 -5.20 5.91
N ALA A 236 15.08 -6.21 6.11
CA ALA A 236 15.73 -6.97 5.03
C ALA A 236 14.70 -7.65 4.11
N LEU A 237 13.66 -8.27 4.69
CA LEU A 237 12.59 -8.94 3.94
C LEU A 237 11.63 -7.95 3.26
N SER A 238 11.39 -6.79 3.85
CA SER A 238 10.44 -5.81 3.33
C SER A 238 11.08 -4.69 2.50
N GLY A 239 12.41 -4.61 2.46
CA GLY A 239 13.14 -3.54 1.77
C GLY A 239 13.00 -2.16 2.43
N HIS A 240 12.76 -2.10 3.74
CA HIS A 240 12.86 -0.87 4.51
C HIS A 240 14.32 -0.57 4.84
N LYS A 241 14.71 0.71 4.76
CA LYS A 241 16.01 1.14 5.26
C LYS A 241 16.05 1.04 6.79
N TYR A 242 17.20 0.64 7.34
CA TYR A 242 17.46 0.74 8.77
C TYR A 242 17.21 2.16 9.28
N GLY A 243 16.54 2.30 10.42
CA GLY A 243 16.22 3.61 11.00
C GLY A 243 15.17 4.43 10.23
N SER A 244 14.49 3.87 9.22
CA SER A 244 13.49 4.62 8.46
C SER A 244 12.29 5.00 9.34
N ARG A 245 11.81 6.25 9.23
CA ARG A 245 10.59 6.74 9.88
C ARG A 245 9.38 5.86 9.54
N ALA A 246 9.31 5.32 8.32
CA ALA A 246 8.23 4.42 7.90
C ALA A 246 8.22 3.12 8.70
N PHE A 247 9.39 2.61 9.12
CA PHE A 247 9.48 1.42 9.96
C PHE A 247 9.21 1.73 11.44
N ALA A 248 9.63 2.91 11.94
CA ALA A 248 9.42 3.33 13.32
C ALA A 248 7.94 3.26 13.75
N ARG A 249 7.02 3.55 12.82
CA ARG A 249 5.58 3.49 13.07
C ARG A 249 5.06 2.11 13.48
N TYR A 250 5.72 1.02 13.09
CA TYR A 250 5.33 -0.32 13.49
C TYR A 250 5.72 -0.63 14.95
N ARG A 251 6.67 0.11 15.52
CA ARG A 251 7.05 0.03 16.93
C ARG A 251 6.03 0.69 17.85
N GLU A 252 5.35 1.72 17.36
CA GLU A 252 4.39 2.50 18.16
C GLU A 252 3.04 1.79 18.33
N ILE A 253 2.75 0.79 17.48
CA ILE A 253 1.44 0.13 17.43
C ILE A 253 1.31 -1.04 18.41
N ASP A 254 2.42 -1.57 18.92
CA ASP A 254 2.41 -2.81 19.69
C ASP A 254 2.09 -2.58 21.16
N ASP A 255 0.80 -2.33 21.46
CA ASP A 255 0.31 -2.22 22.84
C ASP A 255 0.48 -3.53 23.63
N ASP A 256 0.47 -4.69 22.94
CA ASP A 256 0.72 -5.98 23.58
C ASP A 256 2.18 -6.07 24.03
N LEU A 257 3.12 -5.59 23.21
CA LEU A 257 4.54 -5.50 23.60
C LEU A 257 4.74 -4.51 24.74
N LYS A 258 4.04 -3.38 24.74
CA LYS A 258 4.10 -2.41 25.85
C LYS A 258 3.59 -3.03 27.16
N LYS A 259 2.48 -3.78 27.12
CA LYS A 259 1.93 -4.50 28.26
C LYS A 259 2.90 -5.57 28.76
N GLU A 260 3.48 -6.35 27.82
CA GLU A 260 4.51 -7.35 28.14
C GLU A 260 5.71 -6.72 28.86
N MET A 261 6.21 -5.59 28.31
CA MET A 261 7.34 -4.85 28.93
C MET A 261 7.02 -4.33 30.32
N ILE A 262 5.80 -3.80 30.53
CA ILE A 262 5.39 -3.36 31.88
C ILE A 262 5.27 -4.54 32.83
N GLY A 263 4.81 -5.72 32.36
CA GLY A 263 4.81 -6.95 33.17
C GLY A 263 6.18 -7.45 33.62
N TYR A 264 7.28 -6.98 33.02
CA TYR A 264 8.63 -7.27 33.53
C TYR A 264 9.03 -6.41 34.75
N LEU A 265 8.21 -5.45 35.16
CA LEU A 265 8.45 -4.62 36.33
C LEU A 265 7.76 -5.14 37.61
N ASP A 266 6.91 -6.17 37.47
CA ASP A 266 6.24 -6.89 38.56
C ASP A 266 7.12 -8.07 39.01
#